data_092c2909a11202d527401591aa91c624
#
_entry.id   092c2909a11202d527401591aa91c624
#
_cell.length_a   1.000
_cell.length_b   1.000
_cell.length_c   1.000
_cell.angle_alpha   90.00
_cell.angle_beta   90.00
_cell.angle_gamma   90.00
#
_symmetry.space_group_name_H-M   'P 1'
#
loop_
_entity.id
_entity.type
_entity.pdbx_description
1 polymer ?
#
loop_
_entity_poly.entity_id
_entity_poly.type
_entity_poly.pdbx_seq_one_letter_code
_entity_poly.pdbx_strand_id
1 'polypeptide(L)'
;MGNRTNIIYGNFILQSQDGKDLCRVTEKRANWYADRNLGTFVSKNVFRLNFKTGGTSIDDFTLSKKVNQCVVCGITDLSVLTKHHVVPYEYRKHFPLDIKSRSSHDVVVMCNKHHSEYEAIHAIKLKKLLLTEIQPQQSNKEVIKNKKLKITSEFSKLLLDDDKNLPLTRFMEIVKKIENHIGHEPSFEDLENFAEMNVILKKNKKSDGELIVEKIENLQDFVEMWRQHFIDTMKPKYMPNGWEVKRNIHLK
;
A
#
# COMPACT_ATOMS: atom_id res chain seq x y z
N MET A 1 12.49 5.84 22.75
CA MET A 1 11.54 5.34 21.75
C MET A 1 10.20 5.08 22.43
N GLY A 2 9.18 5.90 22.19
CA GLY A 2 7.88 5.78 22.83
C GLY A 2 7.20 4.48 22.42
N ASN A 3 6.77 3.69 23.38
CA ASN A 3 5.97 2.49 23.18
C ASN A 3 4.70 2.88 22.41
N ARG A 4 4.59 2.44 21.15
CA ARG A 4 3.35 2.57 20.38
C ARG A 4 2.33 1.56 20.92
N THR A 5 1.53 1.99 21.88
CA THR A 5 0.37 1.24 22.41
C THR A 5 -0.86 1.38 21.50
N ASN A 6 -0.68 1.41 20.19
CA ASN A 6 -1.79 1.56 19.27
C ASN A 6 -2.55 0.24 19.13
N ILE A 7 -3.64 0.11 19.88
CA ILE A 7 -4.67 -0.92 19.66
C ILE A 7 -5.12 -0.84 18.18
N ILE A 8 -4.90 -1.92 17.43
CA ILE A 8 -5.22 -1.97 16.01
C ILE A 8 -6.72 -2.16 15.80
N TYR A 9 -7.31 -3.13 16.50
CA TYR A 9 -8.76 -3.36 16.55
C TYR A 9 -9.32 -2.79 17.83
N GLY A 10 -10.03 -1.67 17.78
CA GLY A 10 -10.60 -1.01 18.94
C GLY A 10 -11.89 -1.66 19.47
N ASN A 11 -12.58 -2.44 18.65
CA ASN A 11 -13.81 -3.16 18.97
C ASN A 11 -14.99 -2.32 19.52
N PHE A 12 -14.99 -0.99 19.32
CA PHE A 12 -16.16 -0.17 19.62
C PHE A 12 -17.26 -0.48 18.63
N ILE A 13 -18.49 -0.64 19.11
CA ILE A 13 -19.65 -0.88 18.27
C ILE A 13 -20.18 0.48 17.78
N LEU A 14 -20.32 0.61 16.47
CA LEU A 14 -21.04 1.72 15.85
C LEU A 14 -22.46 1.27 15.55
N GLN A 15 -23.46 2.00 16.06
CA GLN A 15 -24.87 1.74 15.82
C GLN A 15 -25.48 2.78 14.90
N SER A 16 -26.47 2.37 14.11
CA SER A 16 -27.34 3.27 13.38
C SER A 16 -28.24 4.08 14.32
N GLN A 17 -28.98 5.04 13.79
CA GLN A 17 -29.90 5.88 14.55
C GLN A 17 -30.98 5.05 15.27
N ASP A 18 -31.43 3.97 14.69
CA ASP A 18 -32.45 3.02 15.23
C ASP A 18 -31.82 1.93 16.14
N GLY A 19 -30.54 2.02 16.45
CA GLY A 19 -29.86 1.15 17.41
C GLY A 19 -29.36 -0.18 16.86
N LYS A 20 -29.37 -0.40 15.53
CA LYS A 20 -28.79 -1.59 14.91
C LYS A 20 -27.28 -1.49 14.85
N ASP A 21 -26.58 -2.57 15.18
CA ASP A 21 -25.13 -2.65 15.06
C ASP A 21 -24.72 -2.61 13.58
N LEU A 22 -23.84 -1.67 13.21
CA LEU A 22 -23.35 -1.48 11.84
C LEU A 22 -21.98 -2.11 11.62
N CYS A 23 -21.04 -1.82 12.51
CA CYS A 23 -19.66 -2.29 12.41
C CYS A 23 -18.90 -2.05 13.70
N ARG A 24 -17.67 -2.60 13.78
CA ARG A 24 -16.72 -2.26 14.83
C ARG A 24 -15.71 -1.23 14.33
N VAL A 25 -15.44 -0.24 15.17
CA VAL A 25 -14.53 0.88 14.89
C VAL A 25 -13.47 1.01 16.00
N THR A 26 -12.44 1.80 15.75
CA THR A 26 -11.49 2.20 16.79
C THR A 26 -12.10 3.27 17.69
N GLU A 27 -11.62 3.38 18.93
CA GLU A 27 -11.98 4.46 19.87
C GLU A 27 -11.77 5.85 19.23
N LYS A 28 -10.64 6.04 18.56
CA LYS A 28 -10.34 7.28 17.82
C LYS A 28 -11.44 7.63 16.80
N ARG A 29 -11.99 6.62 16.13
CA ARG A 29 -13.07 6.83 15.16
C ARG A 29 -14.40 7.17 15.84
N ALA A 30 -14.72 6.52 16.96
CA ALA A 30 -15.90 6.83 17.75
C ALA A 30 -15.84 8.27 18.29
N ASN A 31 -14.72 8.67 18.86
CA ASN A 31 -14.49 10.05 19.33
C ASN A 31 -14.56 11.07 18.18
N TRP A 32 -14.06 10.74 16.99
CA TRP A 32 -14.18 11.60 15.81
C TRP A 32 -15.63 11.89 15.42
N TYR A 33 -16.54 10.91 15.59
CA TYR A 33 -17.98 11.15 15.40
C TYR A 33 -18.56 12.01 16.52
N ALA A 34 -18.14 11.79 17.77
CA ALA A 34 -18.58 12.56 18.94
C ALA A 34 -18.19 14.04 18.80
N ASP A 35 -16.92 14.34 18.46
CA ASP A 35 -16.37 15.69 18.29
C ASP A 35 -17.11 16.50 17.22
N ARG A 36 -17.81 15.81 16.30
CA ARG A 36 -18.58 16.43 15.20
C ARG A 36 -20.09 16.41 15.46
N ASN A 37 -20.50 16.04 16.67
CA ASN A 37 -21.92 15.93 17.05
C ASN A 37 -22.73 15.02 16.11
N LEU A 38 -22.10 13.95 15.58
CA LEU A 38 -22.71 12.99 14.66
C LEU A 38 -23.37 11.80 15.38
N GLY A 39 -23.46 11.85 16.69
CA GLY A 39 -24.06 10.82 17.53
C GLY A 39 -23.65 10.95 18.99
N THR A 40 -23.94 9.94 19.78
CA THR A 40 -23.64 9.87 21.22
C THR A 40 -23.16 8.51 21.66
N PHE A 41 -22.36 8.47 22.72
CA PHE A 41 -22.04 7.21 23.42
C PHE A 41 -23.25 6.76 24.22
N VAL A 42 -23.77 5.56 23.91
CA VAL A 42 -24.88 4.92 24.66
C VAL A 42 -24.36 3.97 25.74
N SER A 43 -23.10 3.55 25.62
CA SER A 43 -22.35 2.85 26.67
C SER A 43 -20.84 3.03 26.47
N LYS A 44 -20.01 2.46 27.37
CA LYS A 44 -18.54 2.59 27.32
C LYS A 44 -17.92 2.28 25.95
N ASN A 45 -18.48 1.30 25.22
CA ASN A 45 -17.92 0.80 23.96
C ASN A 45 -18.94 0.82 22.80
N VAL A 46 -20.03 1.58 22.92
CA VAL A 46 -21.09 1.66 21.91
C VAL A 46 -21.37 3.12 21.59
N PHE A 47 -21.23 3.46 20.32
CA PHE A 47 -21.54 4.80 19.80
C PHE A 47 -22.73 4.71 18.84
N ARG A 48 -23.77 5.50 19.05
CA ARG A 48 -24.97 5.56 18.20
C ARG A 48 -24.95 6.83 17.36
N LEU A 49 -25.11 6.67 16.05
CA LEU A 49 -25.25 7.77 15.11
C LEU A 49 -26.61 8.45 15.26
N ASN A 50 -26.69 9.75 14.99
CA ASN A 50 -27.92 10.54 15.01
C ASN A 50 -28.50 10.77 13.60
N PHE A 51 -27.96 10.09 12.57
CA PHE A 51 -28.41 10.19 11.19
C PHE A 51 -28.55 8.82 10.55
N LYS A 52 -29.34 8.75 9.46
CA LYS A 52 -29.54 7.53 8.69
C LYS A 52 -28.29 7.20 7.87
N THR A 53 -27.83 5.96 7.93
CA THR A 53 -26.71 5.46 7.13
C THR A 53 -27.19 4.85 5.82
N GLY A 54 -26.47 5.11 4.72
CA GLY A 54 -26.85 4.66 3.37
C GLY A 54 -26.57 3.18 3.05
N GLY A 55 -26.20 2.36 4.01
CA GLY A 55 -25.91 0.93 3.79
C GLY A 55 -25.86 0.15 5.09
N THR A 56 -26.46 -1.02 5.11
CA THR A 56 -26.44 -1.99 6.21
C THR A 56 -25.88 -3.30 5.68
N SER A 57 -24.59 -3.37 5.40
CA SER A 57 -23.95 -4.67 5.20
C SER A 57 -23.65 -5.25 6.57
N ILE A 58 -24.58 -6.01 7.09
CA ILE A 58 -24.41 -6.79 8.32
C ILE A 58 -23.81 -8.12 7.88
N ASP A 59 -22.50 -8.23 7.91
CA ASP A 59 -21.83 -9.52 7.81
C ASP A 59 -21.08 -9.86 9.12
N ASP A 60 -20.89 -11.14 9.34
CA ASP A 60 -20.26 -11.67 10.56
C ASP A 60 -18.85 -11.09 10.76
N PHE A 61 -18.09 -10.88 9.69
CA PHE A 61 -16.76 -10.28 9.79
C PHE A 61 -16.81 -8.85 10.34
N THR A 62 -17.75 -8.04 9.85
CA THR A 62 -17.87 -6.62 10.23
C THR A 62 -18.29 -6.46 11.69
N LEU A 63 -19.16 -7.35 12.19
CA LEU A 63 -19.68 -7.32 13.57
C LEU A 63 -18.82 -8.12 14.56
N SER A 64 -18.05 -9.11 14.10
CA SER A 64 -17.26 -9.95 14.99
C SER A 64 -16.21 -9.14 15.77
N LYS A 65 -16.04 -9.51 17.05
CA LYS A 65 -14.92 -9.00 17.85
C LYS A 65 -13.60 -9.54 17.31
N LYS A 66 -12.65 -8.65 17.07
CA LYS A 66 -11.32 -9.01 16.54
C LYS A 66 -10.28 -8.95 17.64
N VAL A 67 -9.37 -9.91 17.64
CA VAL A 67 -8.27 -9.99 18.59
C VAL A 67 -7.03 -9.29 18.01
N ASN A 68 -6.38 -8.46 18.84
CA ASN A 68 -5.10 -7.86 18.47
C ASN A 68 -3.97 -8.88 18.66
N GLN A 69 -3.81 -9.75 17.68
CA GLN A 69 -2.78 -10.79 17.64
C GLN A 69 -2.28 -10.99 16.21
N CYS A 70 -1.04 -11.46 16.09
CA CYS A 70 -0.51 -11.83 14.78
C CYS A 70 -1.30 -12.99 14.19
N VAL A 71 -1.88 -12.84 12.99
CA VAL A 71 -2.67 -13.91 12.35
C VAL A 71 -1.86 -15.17 12.04
N VAL A 72 -0.53 -15.08 11.99
CA VAL A 72 0.36 -16.23 11.69
C VAL A 72 0.76 -16.98 12.96
N CYS A 73 1.34 -16.28 13.94
CA CYS A 73 1.92 -16.91 15.14
C CYS A 73 1.14 -16.68 16.46
N GLY A 74 0.11 -15.84 16.45
CA GLY A 74 -0.73 -15.60 17.62
C GLY A 74 -0.15 -14.66 18.68
N ILE A 75 1.05 -14.08 18.48
CA ILE A 75 1.64 -13.14 19.44
C ILE A 75 0.71 -11.94 19.65
N THR A 76 0.53 -11.50 20.89
CA THR A 76 -0.39 -10.43 21.31
C THR A 76 0.32 -9.16 21.79
N ASP A 77 1.65 -9.13 21.79
CA ASP A 77 2.42 -7.96 22.19
C ASP A 77 2.21 -6.81 21.20
N LEU A 78 1.48 -5.78 21.63
CA LEU A 78 1.13 -4.60 20.83
C LEU A 78 2.36 -3.83 20.33
N SER A 79 3.50 -3.93 20.99
CA SER A 79 4.73 -3.23 20.60
C SER A 79 5.31 -3.73 19.28
N VAL A 80 5.07 -5.00 18.95
CA VAL A 80 5.57 -5.67 17.75
C VAL A 80 4.47 -5.89 16.70
N LEU A 81 3.22 -5.54 17.01
CA LEU A 81 2.10 -5.71 16.08
C LEU A 81 1.97 -4.53 15.12
N THR A 82 1.67 -4.82 13.87
CA THR A 82 1.42 -3.85 12.81
C THR A 82 0.24 -4.26 11.94
N LYS A 83 -0.35 -3.28 11.26
CA LYS A 83 -1.37 -3.53 10.23
C LYS A 83 -0.71 -4.01 8.95
N HIS A 84 -1.22 -5.09 8.41
CA HIS A 84 -0.85 -5.58 7.09
C HIS A 84 -2.06 -5.49 6.16
N HIS A 85 -1.82 -5.00 4.95
CA HIS A 85 -2.82 -4.99 3.89
C HIS A 85 -2.57 -6.17 2.95
N VAL A 86 -3.50 -7.13 2.93
CA VAL A 86 -3.40 -8.33 2.11
C VAL A 86 -3.22 -7.99 0.63
N VAL A 87 -3.99 -7.03 0.12
CA VAL A 87 -3.75 -6.44 -1.21
C VAL A 87 -2.82 -5.24 -1.07
N PRO A 88 -1.64 -5.22 -1.74
CA PRO A 88 -0.68 -4.13 -1.61
C PRO A 88 -1.23 -2.75 -1.97
N TYR A 89 -0.77 -1.73 -1.24
CA TYR A 89 -1.21 -0.34 -1.43
C TYR A 89 -0.96 0.18 -2.85
N GLU A 90 0.11 -0.25 -3.49
CA GLU A 90 0.46 0.16 -4.86
C GLU A 90 -0.62 -0.15 -5.90
N TYR A 91 -1.45 -1.20 -5.67
CA TYR A 91 -2.63 -1.51 -6.49
C TYR A 91 -3.87 -0.81 -5.97
N ARG A 92 -4.14 -0.91 -4.66
CA ARG A 92 -5.37 -0.37 -4.05
C ARG A 92 -5.55 1.12 -4.25
N LYS A 93 -4.47 1.90 -4.34
CA LYS A 93 -4.56 3.35 -4.60
C LYS A 93 -5.19 3.68 -5.96
N HIS A 94 -5.21 2.72 -6.89
CA HIS A 94 -5.79 2.85 -8.24
C HIS A 94 -7.18 2.20 -8.37
N PHE A 95 -7.68 1.55 -7.31
CA PHE A 95 -9.01 0.96 -7.31
C PHE A 95 -10.11 2.04 -7.36
N PRO A 96 -11.32 1.72 -7.87
CA PRO A 96 -12.48 2.58 -7.76
C PRO A 96 -12.77 3.02 -6.32
N LEU A 97 -13.30 4.24 -6.14
CA LEU A 97 -13.48 4.86 -4.81
C LEU A 97 -14.41 4.06 -3.89
N ASP A 98 -15.43 3.43 -4.46
CA ASP A 98 -16.40 2.60 -3.74
C ASP A 98 -15.75 1.34 -3.14
N ILE A 99 -14.76 0.75 -3.80
CA ILE A 99 -14.00 -0.41 -3.33
C ILE A 99 -12.87 0.03 -2.40
N LYS A 100 -12.16 1.10 -2.78
CA LYS A 100 -11.01 1.62 -2.02
C LYS A 100 -11.35 1.99 -0.58
N SER A 101 -12.56 2.49 -0.33
CA SER A 101 -13.00 2.97 0.99
C SER A 101 -13.49 1.87 1.94
N ARG A 102 -13.69 0.64 1.47
CA ARG A 102 -14.41 -0.42 2.21
C ARG A 102 -13.57 -1.65 2.61
N SER A 103 -12.28 -1.63 2.38
CA SER A 103 -11.42 -2.82 2.50
C SER A 103 -10.92 -3.11 3.93
N SER A 104 -11.73 -2.94 4.99
CA SER A 104 -11.35 -3.37 6.35
C SER A 104 -11.11 -4.89 6.43
N HIS A 105 -11.75 -5.67 5.57
CA HIS A 105 -11.57 -7.11 5.45
C HIS A 105 -10.13 -7.47 5.03
N ASP A 106 -9.53 -6.69 4.15
CA ASP A 106 -8.18 -6.92 3.65
C ASP A 106 -7.08 -6.34 4.55
N VAL A 107 -7.44 -5.95 5.77
CA VAL A 107 -6.49 -5.49 6.79
C VAL A 107 -6.43 -6.51 7.92
N VAL A 108 -5.28 -7.16 8.06
CA VAL A 108 -4.99 -8.13 9.12
C VAL A 108 -3.89 -7.62 10.05
N VAL A 109 -3.76 -8.24 11.22
CA VAL A 109 -2.70 -7.90 12.17
C VAL A 109 -1.56 -8.90 12.07
N MET A 110 -0.36 -8.42 11.89
CA MET A 110 0.86 -9.24 11.84
C MET A 110 1.92 -8.68 12.79
N CYS A 111 2.79 -9.53 13.31
CA CYS A 111 4.00 -9.05 13.97
C CYS A 111 5.02 -8.57 12.91
N ASN A 112 5.92 -7.68 13.32
CA ASN A 112 6.94 -7.10 12.44
C ASN A 112 7.73 -8.17 11.66
N LYS A 113 8.05 -9.31 12.31
CA LYS A 113 8.77 -10.41 11.68
C LYS A 113 8.00 -10.96 10.47
N HIS A 114 6.76 -11.42 10.68
CA HIS A 114 5.97 -12.03 9.60
C HIS A 114 5.54 -11.01 8.55
N HIS A 115 5.31 -9.75 8.95
CA HIS A 115 5.05 -8.67 8.00
C HIS A 115 6.23 -8.46 7.05
N SER A 116 7.46 -8.37 7.59
CA SER A 116 8.68 -8.21 6.78
C SER A 116 8.96 -9.44 5.91
N GLU A 117 8.73 -10.65 6.43
CA GLU A 117 8.87 -11.90 5.69
C GLU A 117 7.93 -11.93 4.47
N TYR A 118 6.64 -11.62 4.68
CA TYR A 118 5.68 -11.59 3.58
C TYR A 118 6.05 -10.58 2.50
N GLU A 119 6.34 -9.34 2.89
CA GLU A 119 6.66 -8.26 1.95
C GLU A 119 7.96 -8.51 1.18
N ALA A 120 9.01 -8.98 1.86
CA ALA A 120 10.33 -9.15 1.25
C ALA A 120 10.46 -10.42 0.39
N ILE A 121 9.71 -11.47 0.71
CA ILE A 121 9.87 -12.78 0.06
C ILE A 121 8.67 -13.13 -0.81
N HIS A 122 7.47 -13.12 -0.23
CA HIS A 122 6.28 -13.67 -0.89
C HIS A 122 5.61 -12.67 -1.81
N ALA A 123 5.28 -11.48 -1.31
CA ALA A 123 4.62 -10.46 -2.11
C ALA A 123 5.46 -10.01 -3.31
N ILE A 124 6.77 -9.86 -3.14
CA ILE A 124 7.67 -9.45 -4.23
C ILE A 124 7.74 -10.47 -5.38
N LYS A 125 7.59 -11.77 -5.09
CA LYS A 125 7.55 -12.81 -6.14
C LYS A 125 6.29 -12.68 -6.98
N LEU A 126 5.12 -12.55 -6.34
CA LEU A 126 3.85 -12.38 -7.05
C LEU A 126 3.81 -11.07 -7.84
N LYS A 127 4.33 -9.96 -7.27
CA LYS A 127 4.45 -8.68 -7.99
C LYS A 127 5.29 -8.81 -9.27
N LYS A 128 6.40 -9.54 -9.22
CA LYS A 128 7.24 -9.79 -10.40
C LYS A 128 6.52 -10.63 -11.46
N LEU A 129 5.78 -11.68 -11.06
CA LEU A 129 4.98 -12.48 -11.98
C LEU A 129 3.93 -11.63 -12.69
N LEU A 130 3.15 -10.85 -11.96
CA LEU A 130 2.14 -9.94 -12.52
C LEU A 130 2.73 -8.95 -13.52
N LEU A 131 3.90 -8.40 -13.23
CA LEU A 131 4.60 -7.51 -14.15
C LEU A 131 5.06 -8.22 -15.42
N THR A 132 5.55 -9.46 -15.29
CA THR A 132 6.01 -10.26 -16.43
C THR A 132 4.86 -10.62 -17.36
N GLU A 133 3.68 -10.96 -16.83
CA GLU A 133 2.47 -11.25 -17.59
C GLU A 133 1.97 -10.04 -18.38
N ILE A 134 2.07 -8.85 -17.78
CA ILE A 134 1.57 -7.61 -18.38
C ILE A 134 2.56 -6.98 -19.36
N GLN A 135 3.87 -7.14 -19.13
CA GLN A 135 4.95 -6.61 -19.98
C GLN A 135 5.89 -7.74 -20.45
N PRO A 136 5.42 -8.72 -21.23
CA PRO A 136 6.27 -9.84 -21.65
C PRO A 136 7.41 -9.45 -22.57
N GLN A 137 7.51 -8.22 -23.05
CA GLN A 137 8.46 -7.79 -24.08
C GLN A 137 9.29 -6.54 -23.77
N GLN A 138 9.47 -6.13 -22.52
CA GLN A 138 10.59 -5.24 -22.27
C GLN A 138 11.87 -6.07 -22.33
N SER A 139 12.55 -6.01 -23.48
CA SER A 139 13.85 -6.67 -23.64
C SER A 139 14.79 -6.20 -22.53
N ASN A 140 15.62 -7.10 -21.99
CA ASN A 140 16.63 -6.72 -20.99
C ASN A 140 17.50 -5.53 -21.44
N LYS A 141 17.63 -5.33 -22.76
CA LYS A 141 18.35 -4.18 -23.36
C LYS A 141 17.64 -2.85 -23.12
N GLU A 142 16.31 -2.77 -23.22
CA GLU A 142 15.52 -1.54 -22.95
C GLU A 142 15.52 -1.19 -21.46
N VAL A 143 15.40 -2.18 -20.59
CA VAL A 143 15.46 -1.98 -19.13
C VAL A 143 16.84 -1.44 -18.73
N ILE A 144 17.93 -1.97 -19.30
CA ILE A 144 19.28 -1.49 -19.05
C ILE A 144 19.47 -0.08 -19.61
N LYS A 145 18.98 0.20 -20.82
CA LYS A 145 19.02 1.52 -21.46
C LYS A 145 18.28 2.56 -20.61
N ASN A 146 17.07 2.26 -20.17
CA ASN A 146 16.27 3.13 -19.31
C ASN A 146 16.92 3.37 -17.94
N LYS A 147 17.58 2.37 -17.36
CA LYS A 147 18.31 2.50 -16.09
C LYS A 147 19.55 3.40 -16.25
N LYS A 148 20.30 3.24 -17.33
CA LYS A 148 21.46 4.10 -17.65
C LYS A 148 21.02 5.54 -17.87
N LEU A 149 19.98 5.78 -18.67
CA LEU A 149 19.41 7.12 -18.91
C LEU A 149 18.96 7.79 -17.60
N LYS A 150 18.31 7.05 -16.70
CA LYS A 150 17.91 7.56 -15.40
C LYS A 150 19.11 8.00 -14.55
N ILE A 151 20.15 7.18 -14.47
CA ILE A 151 21.36 7.48 -13.71
C ILE A 151 22.07 8.71 -14.32
N THR A 152 22.18 8.79 -15.65
CA THR A 152 22.77 9.94 -16.33
C THR A 152 22.00 11.22 -16.03
N SER A 153 20.68 11.19 -16.07
CA SER A 153 19.84 12.33 -15.72
C SER A 153 19.99 12.77 -14.24
N GLU A 154 20.09 11.82 -13.31
CA GLU A 154 20.33 12.15 -11.89
C GLU A 154 21.72 12.76 -11.68
N PHE A 155 22.73 12.29 -12.39
CA PHE A 155 24.08 12.84 -12.37
C PHE A 155 24.16 14.23 -13.03
N SER A 156 23.46 14.45 -14.15
CA SER A 156 23.40 15.75 -14.80
C SER A 156 22.78 16.82 -13.90
N LYS A 157 21.67 16.49 -13.21
CA LYS A 157 21.07 17.38 -12.20
C LYS A 157 22.01 17.70 -11.05
N LEU A 158 22.81 16.72 -10.62
CA LEU A 158 23.77 16.93 -9.53
C LEU A 158 24.93 17.86 -9.96
N LEU A 159 25.34 17.81 -11.24
CA LEU A 159 26.38 18.69 -11.78
C LEU A 159 25.88 20.12 -12.05
N LEU A 160 24.58 20.29 -12.33
CA LEU A 160 23.95 21.59 -12.58
C LEU A 160 23.45 22.28 -11.28
N ASP A 161 23.57 21.62 -10.14
CA ASP A 161 23.11 22.13 -8.84
C ASP A 161 24.23 22.95 -8.18
N ASP A 162 24.24 24.25 -8.39
CA ASP A 162 25.24 25.19 -7.88
C ASP A 162 25.30 25.25 -6.34
N ASP A 163 24.22 24.86 -5.65
CA ASP A 163 24.16 24.84 -4.18
C ASP A 163 24.93 23.64 -3.57
N LYS A 164 25.32 22.66 -4.41
CA LYS A 164 26.06 21.49 -3.96
C LYS A 164 27.55 21.64 -4.26
N ASN A 165 28.33 22.03 -3.24
CA ASN A 165 29.79 22.01 -3.30
C ASN A 165 30.31 20.57 -3.42
N LEU A 166 30.35 20.05 -4.65
CA LEU A 166 30.93 18.74 -4.93
C LEU A 166 32.48 18.79 -4.88
N PRO A 167 33.14 17.87 -4.14
CA PRO A 167 34.59 17.74 -4.24
C PRO A 167 35.00 17.47 -5.69
N LEU A 168 36.11 18.09 -6.15
CA LEU A 168 36.57 17.99 -7.53
C LEU A 168 36.74 16.54 -8.01
N THR A 169 37.20 15.64 -7.15
CA THR A 169 37.34 14.21 -7.43
C THR A 169 35.97 13.58 -7.77
N ARG A 170 34.96 13.93 -7.01
CA ARG A 170 33.59 13.41 -7.23
C ARG A 170 32.96 14.00 -8.49
N PHE A 171 33.18 15.28 -8.75
CA PHE A 171 32.77 15.94 -9.99
C PHE A 171 33.32 15.20 -11.20
N MET A 172 34.63 14.97 -11.24
CA MET A 172 35.31 14.28 -12.35
C MET A 172 34.82 12.82 -12.52
N GLU A 173 34.54 12.09 -11.42
CA GLU A 173 33.97 10.75 -11.50
C GLU A 173 32.60 10.74 -12.17
N ILE A 174 31.76 11.73 -11.87
CA ILE A 174 30.40 11.84 -12.42
C ILE A 174 30.50 12.19 -13.91
N VAL A 175 31.31 13.18 -14.28
CA VAL A 175 31.55 13.55 -15.69
C VAL A 175 31.97 12.33 -16.49
N LYS A 176 32.95 11.56 -15.98
CA LYS A 176 33.46 10.35 -16.66
C LYS A 176 32.36 9.25 -16.81
N LYS A 177 31.45 9.14 -15.86
CA LYS A 177 30.32 8.20 -15.98
C LYS A 177 29.30 8.63 -17.05
N ILE A 178 29.06 9.93 -17.16
CA ILE A 178 28.19 10.49 -18.22
C ILE A 178 28.89 10.29 -19.58
N GLU A 179 30.18 10.65 -19.71
CA GLU A 179 30.99 10.45 -20.90
C GLU A 179 30.95 8.99 -21.39
N ASN A 180 31.15 8.00 -20.50
CA ASN A 180 31.05 6.58 -20.82
C ASN A 180 29.65 6.15 -21.30
N HIS A 181 28.64 6.94 -21.02
CA HIS A 181 27.26 6.68 -21.46
C HIS A 181 26.97 7.30 -22.83
N ILE A 182 27.41 8.55 -23.06
CA ILE A 182 27.12 9.31 -24.28
C ILE A 182 28.20 9.14 -25.36
N GLY A 183 29.40 8.71 -24.98
CA GLY A 183 30.54 8.46 -25.90
C GLY A 183 31.40 9.66 -26.20
N HIS A 184 31.14 10.81 -25.59
CA HIS A 184 31.95 12.04 -25.70
C HIS A 184 31.93 12.81 -24.36
N GLU A 185 32.83 13.79 -24.21
CA GLU A 185 32.82 14.68 -23.04
C GLU A 185 31.50 15.48 -23.01
N PRO A 186 30.73 15.46 -21.89
CA PRO A 186 29.43 16.12 -21.84
C PRO A 186 29.56 17.65 -21.91
N SER A 187 28.86 18.28 -22.84
CA SER A 187 28.66 19.71 -22.88
C SER A 187 27.65 20.17 -21.86
N PHE A 188 27.56 21.46 -21.59
CA PHE A 188 26.50 22.03 -20.72
C PHE A 188 25.11 21.74 -21.27
N GLU A 189 24.92 21.84 -22.59
CA GLU A 189 23.65 21.52 -23.29
C GLU A 189 23.28 20.04 -23.12
N ASP A 190 24.24 19.11 -23.15
CA ASP A 190 23.98 17.70 -22.88
C ASP A 190 23.47 17.48 -21.45
N LEU A 191 24.08 18.15 -20.47
CA LEU A 191 23.66 18.05 -19.06
C LEU A 191 22.24 18.59 -18.85
N GLU A 192 21.88 19.74 -19.47
CA GLU A 192 20.53 20.30 -19.42
C GLU A 192 19.51 19.35 -20.04
N ASN A 193 19.79 18.85 -21.25
CA ASN A 193 18.93 17.90 -21.95
C ASN A 193 18.68 16.61 -21.14
N PHE A 194 19.71 16.05 -20.51
CA PHE A 194 19.56 14.88 -19.66
C PHE A 194 18.82 15.19 -18.36
N ALA A 195 19.02 16.37 -17.78
CA ALA A 195 18.31 16.80 -16.59
C ALA A 195 16.80 16.97 -16.86
N GLU A 196 16.41 17.56 -17.99
CA GLU A 196 15.02 17.71 -18.41
C GLU A 196 14.36 16.39 -18.78
N MET A 197 15.09 15.50 -19.45
CA MET A 197 14.58 14.19 -19.88
C MET A 197 14.02 13.37 -18.71
N ASN A 198 14.59 13.48 -17.51
CA ASN A 198 14.08 12.80 -16.33
C ASN A 198 12.72 13.36 -15.84
N VAL A 199 12.45 14.65 -16.06
CA VAL A 199 11.14 15.26 -15.75
C VAL A 199 10.08 14.71 -16.69
N ILE A 200 10.40 14.56 -17.97
CA ILE A 200 9.51 14.00 -18.99
C ILE A 200 9.24 12.51 -18.71
N LEU A 201 10.27 11.72 -18.42
CA LEU A 201 10.14 10.30 -18.09
C LEU A 201 9.32 10.05 -16.81
N LYS A 202 9.42 10.94 -15.80
CA LYS A 202 8.62 10.86 -14.58
C LYS A 202 7.16 11.30 -14.79
N LYS A 203 6.90 12.30 -15.66
CA LYS A 203 5.54 12.79 -15.94
C LYS A 203 4.69 11.80 -16.73
N ASN A 204 5.31 11.01 -17.59
CA ASN A 204 4.60 10.17 -18.55
C ASN A 204 4.59 8.68 -18.21
N LYS A 205 5.27 8.25 -17.12
CA LYS A 205 5.33 6.83 -16.78
C LYS A 205 4.31 6.51 -15.69
N LYS A 206 3.26 5.78 -16.06
CA LYS A 206 2.35 5.14 -15.11
C LYS A 206 3.16 4.22 -14.18
N SER A 207 2.78 4.17 -12.92
CA SER A 207 3.38 3.22 -11.98
C SER A 207 3.04 1.78 -12.37
N ASP A 208 3.90 0.82 -12.03
CA ASP A 208 3.65 -0.59 -12.29
C ASP A 208 2.30 -1.05 -11.73
N GLY A 209 1.92 -0.57 -10.54
CA GLY A 209 0.62 -0.84 -9.95
C GLY A 209 -0.55 -0.27 -10.75
N GLU A 210 -0.40 0.91 -11.34
CA GLU A 210 -1.41 1.51 -12.21
C GLU A 210 -1.60 0.72 -13.50
N LEU A 211 -0.49 0.34 -14.15
CA LEU A 211 -0.51 -0.46 -15.37
C LEU A 211 -1.16 -1.83 -15.15
N ILE A 212 -0.90 -2.47 -14.00
CA ILE A 212 -1.50 -3.73 -13.63
C ILE A 212 -3.01 -3.55 -13.45
N VAL A 213 -3.43 -2.57 -12.65
CA VAL A 213 -4.86 -2.34 -12.36
C VAL A 213 -5.66 -1.99 -13.60
N GLU A 214 -5.10 -1.23 -14.54
CA GLU A 214 -5.77 -0.91 -15.83
C GLU A 214 -6.01 -2.14 -16.73
N LYS A 215 -5.18 -3.18 -16.60
CA LYS A 215 -5.29 -4.40 -17.41
C LYS A 215 -6.10 -5.51 -16.73
N ILE A 216 -6.50 -5.31 -15.47
CA ILE A 216 -7.33 -6.28 -14.76
C ILE A 216 -8.75 -6.24 -15.34
N GLU A 217 -9.20 -7.36 -15.87
CA GLU A 217 -10.57 -7.52 -16.36
C GLU A 217 -11.58 -7.68 -15.21
N ASN A 218 -11.19 -8.42 -14.17
CA ASN A 218 -12.02 -8.69 -12.99
C ASN A 218 -11.28 -8.34 -11.69
N LEU A 219 -11.69 -7.25 -11.06
CA LEU A 219 -11.07 -6.79 -9.82
C LEU A 219 -11.34 -7.73 -8.62
N GLN A 220 -12.49 -8.43 -8.62
CA GLN A 220 -12.80 -9.44 -7.60
C GLN A 220 -11.76 -10.57 -7.64
N ASP A 221 -11.49 -11.13 -8.82
CA ASP A 221 -10.53 -12.23 -8.99
C ASP A 221 -9.12 -11.79 -8.59
N PHE A 222 -8.75 -10.54 -8.90
CA PHE A 222 -7.45 -9.99 -8.51
C PHE A 222 -7.31 -9.88 -6.99
N VAL A 223 -8.35 -9.44 -6.29
CA VAL A 223 -8.36 -9.35 -4.83
C VAL A 223 -8.34 -10.76 -4.22
N GLU A 224 -9.13 -11.69 -4.74
CA GLU A 224 -9.14 -13.10 -4.30
C GLU A 224 -7.78 -13.77 -4.50
N MET A 225 -7.11 -13.51 -5.61
CA MET A 225 -5.75 -14.02 -5.87
C MET A 225 -4.75 -13.56 -4.78
N TRP A 226 -4.77 -12.27 -4.39
CA TRP A 226 -3.92 -11.76 -3.31
C TRP A 226 -4.26 -12.38 -1.95
N ARG A 227 -5.56 -12.57 -1.66
CA ARG A 227 -6.02 -13.22 -0.44
C ARG A 227 -5.59 -14.68 -0.39
N GLN A 228 -5.76 -15.41 -1.48
CA GLN A 228 -5.33 -16.80 -1.60
C GLN A 228 -3.81 -16.94 -1.47
N HIS A 229 -3.06 -16.09 -2.16
CA HIS A 229 -1.60 -16.06 -2.06
C HIS A 229 -1.14 -15.83 -0.60
N PHE A 230 -1.79 -14.94 0.13
CA PHE A 230 -1.49 -14.72 1.55
C PHE A 230 -1.73 -15.97 2.40
N ILE A 231 -2.87 -16.65 2.21
CA ILE A 231 -3.19 -17.91 2.92
C ILE A 231 -2.17 -18.99 2.60
N ASP A 232 -1.86 -19.21 1.33
CA ASP A 232 -0.99 -20.30 0.87
C ASP A 232 0.46 -20.12 1.35
N THR A 233 0.94 -18.89 1.37
CA THR A 233 2.34 -18.59 1.73
C THR A 233 2.55 -18.46 3.23
N MET A 234 1.65 -17.78 3.96
CA MET A 234 1.81 -17.51 5.39
C MET A 234 1.13 -18.53 6.29
N LYS A 235 0.18 -19.32 5.76
CA LYS A 235 -0.58 -20.37 6.49
C LYS A 235 -1.08 -19.86 7.85
N PRO A 236 -1.80 -18.72 7.89
CA PRO A 236 -2.20 -18.09 9.13
C PRO A 236 -3.15 -18.98 9.94
N LYS A 237 -2.90 -19.08 11.26
CA LYS A 237 -3.70 -19.93 12.19
C LYS A 237 -4.74 -19.14 12.97
N TYR A 238 -4.63 -17.82 13.01
CA TYR A 238 -5.41 -16.94 13.90
C TYR A 238 -6.14 -15.83 13.09
N MET A 239 -6.73 -16.22 11.96
CA MET A 239 -7.53 -15.27 11.17
C MET A 239 -8.77 -14.81 11.92
N PRO A 240 -9.22 -13.55 11.73
CA PRO A 240 -10.47 -13.09 12.31
C PRO A 240 -11.67 -13.90 11.83
N ASN A 241 -12.67 -14.11 12.73
CA ASN A 241 -13.90 -14.80 12.36
C ASN A 241 -14.60 -14.13 11.18
N GLY A 242 -15.09 -14.92 10.25
CA GLY A 242 -15.77 -14.45 9.04
C GLY A 242 -14.82 -13.85 7.99
N TRP A 243 -13.50 -14.01 8.15
CA TRP A 243 -12.57 -13.66 7.09
C TRP A 243 -12.55 -14.75 6.01
N GLU A 244 -12.78 -14.37 4.77
CA GLU A 244 -12.89 -15.29 3.64
C GLU A 244 -12.15 -14.78 2.41
N VAL A 245 -11.52 -15.69 1.66
CA VAL A 245 -10.84 -15.37 0.40
C VAL A 245 -11.85 -14.84 -0.63
N LYS A 246 -12.99 -15.52 -0.78
CA LYS A 246 -14.02 -15.22 -1.79
C LYS A 246 -15.03 -14.15 -1.38
N ARG A 247 -14.76 -13.40 -0.32
CA ARG A 247 -15.65 -12.32 0.07
C ARG A 247 -15.80 -11.29 -1.05
N ASN A 248 -17.03 -10.99 -1.39
CA ASN A 248 -17.37 -10.01 -2.43
C ASN A 248 -16.88 -8.60 -2.05
N ILE A 249 -16.12 -7.93 -2.93
CA ILE A 249 -15.61 -6.58 -2.76
C ILE A 249 -16.68 -5.49 -2.96
N HIS A 250 -17.80 -5.82 -3.60
CA HIS A 250 -18.94 -4.93 -3.88
C HIS A 250 -20.06 -5.00 -2.83
N LEU A 251 -19.88 -5.72 -1.71
CA LEU A 251 -20.88 -5.74 -0.64
C LEU A 251 -21.10 -4.33 -0.08
N LYS A 252 -22.33 -3.84 -0.30
CA LYS A 252 -22.83 -2.53 0.19
C LYS A 252 -23.26 -2.62 1.63
#